data_28b070fee2014dd0c70d07e3f2cc2737
#
_entry.id   28b070fee2014dd0c70d07e3f2cc2737
#
_cell.length_a   1.000
_cell.length_b   1.000
_cell.length_c   1.000
_cell.angle_alpha   90.00
_cell.angle_beta   90.00
_cell.angle_gamma   90.00
#
_symmetry.space_group_name_H-M   'P 1'
#
loop_
_entity.id
_entity.type
_entity.pdbx_description
1 polymer ?
#
loop_
_entity_poly.entity_id
_entity_poly.type
_entity_poly.pdbx_seq_one_letter_code
_entity_poly.pdbx_strand_id
1 'polypeptide(L)'
;MRRIDLVIGPAFEEAFTMRGQLGCRLVVEMLDGRRLEAVVRQQRGHPDVPLTRGELLAKMRGLVDRKLGAGAADRLLAEVEALPNAPGVDRLVAVCRRA
;
A
#
# COMPACT_ATOMS: atom_id res chain seq x y z
N MET A 1 17.83 3.91 22.72
CA MET A 1 17.98 4.79 21.54
C MET A 1 17.71 3.93 20.30
N ARG A 2 16.74 4.31 19.47
CA ARG A 2 16.46 3.60 18.23
C ARG A 2 17.46 4.06 17.18
N ARG A 3 18.16 3.12 16.59
CA ARG A 3 19.08 3.39 15.50
C ARG A 3 18.54 2.78 14.21
N ILE A 4 18.45 3.59 13.17
CA ILE A 4 18.10 3.16 11.82
C ILE A 4 19.21 3.64 10.90
N ASP A 5 19.84 2.70 10.22
CA ASP A 5 20.86 2.99 9.22
C ASP A 5 20.30 2.63 7.83
N LEU A 6 20.41 3.56 6.90
CA LEU A 6 20.05 3.35 5.49
C LEU A 6 21.33 3.13 4.69
N VAL A 7 21.36 2.02 3.97
CA VAL A 7 22.53 1.64 3.16
C VAL A 7 22.08 1.36 1.73
N ILE A 8 22.80 1.88 0.76
CA ILE A 8 22.60 1.54 -0.65
C ILE A 8 23.17 0.14 -0.88
N GLY A 9 22.31 -0.79 -1.30
CA GLY A 9 22.70 -2.14 -1.68
C GLY A 9 23.00 -2.23 -3.17
N PRO A 10 24.22 -2.53 -3.61
CA PRO A 10 24.59 -2.53 -5.04
C PRO A 10 23.67 -3.42 -5.90
N ALA A 11 23.26 -4.59 -5.38
CA ALA A 11 22.35 -5.49 -6.09
C ALA A 11 20.95 -4.90 -6.29
N PHE A 12 20.44 -4.06 -5.38
CA PHE A 12 19.16 -3.37 -5.49
C PHE A 12 19.25 -2.20 -6.46
N GLU A 13 20.37 -1.48 -6.43
CA GLU A 13 20.65 -0.38 -7.38
C GLU A 13 20.74 -0.90 -8.81
N GLU A 14 21.47 -1.98 -9.05
CA GLU A 14 21.53 -2.65 -10.33
C GLU A 14 20.16 -3.13 -10.81
N ALA A 15 19.38 -3.78 -9.94
CA ALA A 15 18.04 -4.25 -10.25
C ALA A 15 17.09 -3.09 -10.61
N PHE A 16 17.22 -1.94 -9.96
CA PHE A 16 16.47 -0.74 -10.31
C PHE A 16 16.88 -0.19 -11.67
N THR A 17 18.17 -0.01 -11.90
CA THR A 17 18.72 0.59 -13.14
C THR A 17 18.41 -0.29 -14.35
N MET A 18 18.58 -1.60 -14.23
CA MET A 18 18.46 -2.54 -15.36
C MET A 18 17.04 -3.03 -15.59
N ARG A 19 16.19 -3.11 -14.56
CA ARG A 19 14.86 -3.72 -14.62
C ARG A 19 13.74 -2.90 -14.01
N GLY A 20 14.03 -1.71 -13.50
CA GLY A 20 13.05 -0.86 -12.80
C GLY A 20 12.50 -1.49 -11.50
N GLN A 21 13.20 -2.46 -10.92
CA GLN A 21 12.75 -3.15 -9.71
C GLN A 21 13.04 -2.30 -8.47
N LEU A 22 12.00 -2.01 -7.69
CA LEU A 22 12.10 -1.31 -6.41
C LEU A 22 12.08 -2.33 -5.28
N GLY A 23 13.25 -2.86 -4.97
CA GLY A 23 13.43 -3.82 -3.88
C GLY A 23 14.08 -3.20 -2.65
N CYS A 24 13.93 -3.89 -1.52
CA CYS A 24 14.67 -3.56 -0.31
C CYS A 24 14.95 -4.81 0.53
N ARG A 25 15.94 -4.70 1.38
CA ARG A 25 16.26 -5.66 2.44
C ARG A 25 16.18 -4.94 3.77
N LEU A 26 15.40 -5.48 4.68
CA LEU A 26 15.28 -4.99 6.05
C LEU A 26 15.94 -6.00 7.01
N VAL A 27 16.80 -5.50 7.86
CA VAL A 27 17.40 -6.29 8.96
C VAL A 27 17.05 -5.59 10.26
N VAL A 28 16.48 -6.33 11.20
CA VAL A 28 16.16 -5.85 12.54
C VAL A 28 16.94 -6.65 13.56
N GLU A 29 17.77 -5.98 14.34
CA GLU A 29 18.45 -6.56 15.48
C GLU A 29 17.69 -6.21 16.76
N MET A 30 17.22 -7.23 17.44
CA MET A 30 16.47 -7.10 18.68
C MET A 30 17.41 -6.96 19.87
N LEU A 31 16.94 -6.35 20.96
CA LEU A 31 17.74 -6.19 22.18
C LEU A 31 18.11 -7.54 22.85
N ASP A 32 17.34 -8.58 22.57
CA ASP A 32 17.60 -9.94 23.05
C ASP A 32 18.59 -10.74 22.16
N GLY A 33 19.18 -10.08 21.16
CA GLY A 33 20.16 -10.67 20.25
C GLY A 33 19.53 -11.38 19.04
N ARG A 34 18.22 -11.49 18.93
CA ARG A 34 17.58 -12.06 17.74
C ARG A 34 17.74 -11.12 16.55
N ARG A 35 17.96 -11.71 15.40
CA ARG A 35 18.04 -11.01 14.13
C ARG A 35 16.90 -11.46 13.22
N LEU A 36 16.13 -10.51 12.77
CA LEU A 36 15.05 -10.71 11.80
C LEU A 36 15.46 -10.10 10.47
N GLU A 37 15.15 -10.78 9.39
CA GLU A 37 15.48 -10.31 8.05
C GLU A 37 14.31 -10.54 7.11
N ALA A 38 14.02 -9.54 6.27
CA ALA A 38 13.06 -9.64 5.19
C ALA A 38 13.64 -9.01 3.92
N VAL A 39 13.39 -9.64 2.80
CA VAL A 39 13.81 -9.17 1.48
C VAL A 39 12.58 -9.07 0.58
N VAL A 40 12.36 -7.90 0.00
CA VAL A 40 11.33 -7.67 -1.03
C VAL A 40 12.05 -7.25 -2.31
N ARG A 41 11.89 -8.02 -3.36
CA ARG A 41 12.53 -7.73 -4.66
C ARG A 41 11.73 -6.76 -5.50
N GLN A 42 10.40 -6.79 -5.38
CA GLN A 42 9.48 -5.91 -6.07
C GLN A 42 8.26 -5.64 -5.20
N GLN A 43 7.83 -4.39 -5.15
CA GLN A 43 6.67 -4.00 -4.36
C GLN A 43 5.37 -4.61 -4.92
N ARG A 44 4.45 -4.94 -4.03
CA ARG A 44 3.08 -5.32 -4.40
C ARG A 44 2.37 -4.13 -5.07
N GLY A 45 1.66 -4.42 -6.17
CA GLY A 45 0.98 -3.41 -6.97
C GLY A 45 1.79 -2.94 -8.18
N HIS A 46 3.04 -3.39 -8.33
CA HIS A 46 3.78 -3.25 -9.58
C HIS A 46 3.14 -4.12 -10.68
N PRO A 47 3.20 -3.76 -11.97
CA PRO A 47 2.65 -4.57 -13.06
C PRO A 47 3.09 -6.04 -13.05
N ASP A 48 4.34 -6.31 -12.64
CA ASP A 48 4.88 -7.68 -12.53
C ASP A 48 4.40 -8.44 -11.28
N VAL A 49 3.89 -7.72 -10.29
CA VAL A 49 3.37 -8.27 -9.02
C VAL A 49 2.05 -7.56 -8.69
N PRO A 50 1.00 -7.73 -9.50
CA PRO A 50 -0.26 -7.00 -9.34
C PRO A 50 -0.97 -7.39 -8.04
N LEU A 51 -1.72 -6.44 -7.49
CA LEU A 51 -2.65 -6.72 -6.39
C LEU A 51 -3.87 -7.47 -6.95
N THR A 52 -4.33 -8.45 -6.22
CA THR A 52 -5.67 -9.01 -6.44
C THR A 52 -6.73 -7.98 -6.04
N ARG A 53 -7.97 -8.13 -6.54
CA ARG A 53 -9.10 -7.29 -6.11
C ARG A 53 -9.27 -7.32 -4.59
N GLY A 54 -9.15 -8.49 -3.97
CA GLY A 54 -9.28 -8.65 -2.51
C GLY A 54 -8.21 -7.89 -1.74
N GLU A 55 -6.95 -7.95 -2.18
CA GLU A 55 -5.84 -7.19 -1.57
C GLU A 55 -6.04 -5.68 -1.73
N LEU A 56 -6.50 -5.23 -2.90
CA LEU A 56 -6.79 -3.82 -3.14
C LEU A 56 -7.90 -3.31 -2.23
N LEU A 57 -9.00 -4.08 -2.09
CA LEU A 57 -10.10 -3.74 -1.20
C LEU A 57 -9.70 -3.75 0.27
N ALA A 58 -8.87 -4.70 0.69
CA ALA A 58 -8.33 -4.75 2.06
C ALA A 58 -7.47 -3.51 2.37
N LYS A 59 -6.61 -3.12 1.44
CA LYS A 59 -5.82 -1.89 1.54
C LYS A 59 -6.72 -0.66 1.64
N MET A 60 -7.72 -0.55 0.79
CA MET A 60 -8.68 0.56 0.79
C MET A 60 -9.42 0.66 2.13
N ARG A 61 -9.96 -0.46 2.64
CA ARG A 61 -10.64 -0.50 3.94
C ARG A 61 -9.71 -0.05 5.07
N GLY A 62 -8.49 -0.55 5.12
CA GLY A 62 -7.52 -0.18 6.15
C GLY A 62 -7.18 1.32 6.16
N LEU A 63 -7.26 2.00 5.05
CA LEU A 63 -6.98 3.44 4.92
C LEU A 63 -8.24 4.29 5.13
N VAL A 64 -9.32 3.96 4.42
CA VAL A 64 -10.55 4.76 4.37
C VAL A 64 -11.31 4.68 5.69
N ASP A 65 -11.52 3.48 6.22
CA ASP A 65 -12.28 3.31 7.46
C ASP A 65 -11.57 3.95 8.66
N ARG A 66 -10.24 3.92 8.67
CA ARG A 66 -9.46 4.62 9.70
C ARG A 66 -9.67 6.14 9.65
N LYS A 67 -9.86 6.70 8.47
CA LYS A 67 -9.96 8.15 8.27
C LYS A 67 -11.39 8.66 8.35
N LEU A 68 -12.34 7.93 7.78
CA LEU A 68 -13.73 8.36 7.56
C LEU A 68 -14.74 7.57 8.42
N GLY A 69 -14.27 6.61 9.22
CA GLY A 69 -15.11 5.79 10.08
C GLY A 69 -15.48 4.44 9.47
N ALA A 70 -15.89 3.50 10.32
CA ALA A 70 -16.21 2.14 9.93
C ALA A 70 -17.28 2.09 8.82
N GLY A 71 -17.05 1.24 7.81
CA GLY A 71 -17.93 1.04 6.66
C GLY A 71 -17.86 2.16 5.61
N ALA A 72 -17.02 3.17 5.78
CA ALA A 72 -16.85 4.23 4.80
C ALA A 72 -16.26 3.70 3.48
N ALA A 73 -15.35 2.73 3.55
CA ALA A 73 -14.77 2.11 2.38
C ALA A 73 -15.82 1.37 1.53
N ASP A 74 -16.75 0.67 2.15
CA ASP A 74 -17.80 -0.03 1.41
C ASP A 74 -18.79 0.96 0.76
N ARG A 75 -19.11 2.05 1.45
CA ARG A 75 -19.93 3.15 0.85
C ARG A 75 -19.19 3.79 -0.32
N LEU A 76 -17.90 4.07 -0.17
CA LEU A 76 -17.07 4.63 -1.24
C LEU A 76 -17.01 3.68 -2.46
N LEU A 77 -16.82 2.39 -2.22
CA LEU A 77 -16.80 1.38 -3.28
C LEU A 77 -18.12 1.34 -4.04
N ALA A 78 -19.24 1.36 -3.32
CA ALA A 78 -20.57 1.37 -3.95
C ALA A 78 -20.78 2.58 -4.87
N GLU A 79 -20.35 3.77 -4.46
CA GLU A 79 -20.44 4.98 -5.30
C GLU A 79 -19.50 4.92 -6.50
N VAL A 80 -18.28 4.34 -6.35
CA VAL A 80 -17.36 4.12 -7.48
C VAL A 80 -17.97 3.14 -8.49
N GLU A 81 -18.53 2.03 -8.02
CA GLU A 81 -19.18 1.04 -8.90
C GLU A 81 -20.45 1.58 -9.59
N ALA A 82 -21.12 2.53 -8.99
CA ALA A 82 -22.30 3.19 -9.56
C ALA A 82 -21.95 4.28 -10.60
N LEU A 83 -20.71 4.76 -10.67
CA LEU A 83 -20.29 5.88 -11.55
C LEU A 83 -20.72 5.74 -13.01
N PRO A 84 -20.65 4.55 -13.67
CA PRO A 84 -21.04 4.44 -15.08
C PRO A 84 -22.50 4.84 -15.36
N ASN A 85 -23.36 4.77 -14.33
CA ASN A 85 -24.80 5.11 -14.44
C ASN A 85 -25.18 6.32 -13.58
N ALA A 86 -24.22 6.99 -12.96
CA ALA A 86 -24.48 8.14 -12.09
C ALA A 86 -24.63 9.43 -12.92
N PRO A 87 -25.50 10.37 -12.52
CA PRO A 87 -25.63 11.65 -13.19
C PRO A 87 -24.45 12.60 -12.95
N GLY A 88 -23.57 12.26 -12.02
CA GLY A 88 -22.38 13.03 -11.66
C GLY A 88 -21.62 12.42 -10.49
N VAL A 89 -20.63 13.13 -9.98
CA VAL A 89 -19.71 12.67 -8.92
C VAL A 89 -20.08 13.14 -7.51
N ASP A 90 -21.17 13.86 -7.34
CA ASP A 90 -21.51 14.52 -6.07
C ASP A 90 -21.67 13.54 -4.91
N ARG A 91 -22.26 12.38 -5.14
CA ARG A 91 -22.41 11.32 -4.13
C ARG A 91 -21.05 10.75 -3.72
N LEU A 92 -20.18 10.51 -4.69
CA LEU A 92 -18.81 10.03 -4.44
C LEU A 92 -18.04 11.05 -3.58
N VAL A 93 -18.10 12.33 -3.96
CA VAL A 93 -17.46 13.42 -3.21
C VAL A 93 -18.03 13.53 -1.80
N ALA A 94 -19.35 13.36 -1.63
CA ALA A 94 -20.01 13.41 -0.31
C ALA A 94 -19.48 12.32 0.63
N VAL A 95 -19.25 11.11 0.15
CA VAL A 95 -18.67 10.01 0.95
C VAL A 95 -17.23 10.33 1.37
N CYS A 96 -16.47 11.05 0.57
CA CYS A 96 -15.08 11.42 0.86
C CYS A 96 -14.94 12.55 1.89
N ARG A 97 -16.03 13.27 2.19
CA ARG A 97 -16.02 14.34 3.18
C ARG A 97 -16.09 13.76 4.61
N ARG A 98 -15.29 14.29 5.50
CA ARG A 98 -15.50 14.06 6.93
C ARG A 98 -16.84 14.65 7.35
N ALA A 99 -17.58 13.85 8.06
CA ALA A 99 -18.72 14.38 8.81
C ALA A 99 -18.24 15.40 9.85
#